data_ad7e80fbb53db0fb503fad1d641de2fa
#
_entry.id   ad7e80fbb53db0fb503fad1d641de2fa
#
_cell.length_a   1.000
_cell.length_b   1.000
_cell.length_c   1.000
_cell.angle_alpha   90.00
_cell.angle_beta   90.00
_cell.angle_gamma   90.00
#
_symmetry.space_group_name_H-M   'P 1'
#
loop_
_entity.id
_entity.type
_entity.pdbx_description
1 polymer ?
#
loop_
_entity_poly.entity_id
_entity_poly.type
_entity_poly.pdbx_seq_one_letter_code
_entity_poly.pdbx_strand_id
1 'polypeptide(L)'
;MLEFTDQLSREENDEFVKAHPLCNLLQSSSWADIKSNWDHCYTGVKKDGCLAATAMVLIKRLPLGFTLFYIPRGPIMDYKDQALTAFMLKELKKLGKKHHCLYIKIDPYILKNQYRIEEANESINDECKQVMNSLRACGAIHQGFTKDIMSTIQPRYQANVYAVDNFEENLPRHTKRLMKDALKRHVQLIMGGSELVKEFAQVVAKTENRKKIALRNEEYFQKLMNAYGDDAKILLAKVNVKQLVDTTQTSLETMTQEYNDLPENQVKKRRRLEEQLSSLRKDLSEYTEIAAAVEGQSEMVIAGCLSVKYGPTMEMLYAGMDERFKKFMPQYSIYVKQMNWAFENGCHWCNMGGVEGTLDDGLTKFK
;
A
#
# COMPACT_ATOMS: atom_id res chain seq x y z
N MET A 1 -4.17 36.85 13.44
CA MET A 1 -3.37 37.27 12.26
C MET A 1 -2.78 36.06 11.59
N LEU A 2 -2.67 36.00 10.23
CA LEU A 2 -2.03 34.88 9.51
C LEU A 2 -0.61 35.29 9.12
N GLU A 3 0.35 34.44 9.44
CA GLU A 3 1.77 34.65 9.18
C GLU A 3 2.35 33.43 8.47
N PHE A 4 3.09 33.64 7.36
CA PHE A 4 3.71 32.59 6.58
C PHE A 4 5.19 32.44 6.90
N THR A 5 5.68 31.20 6.96
CA THR A 5 7.10 30.88 7.03
C THR A 5 7.47 29.85 5.96
N ASP A 6 8.63 30.01 5.32
CA ASP A 6 9.26 29.04 4.43
C ASP A 6 10.47 28.34 5.09
N GLN A 7 10.60 28.47 6.41
CA GLN A 7 11.67 27.93 7.25
C GLN A 7 11.09 27.19 8.46
N LEU A 8 10.01 26.45 8.28
CA LEU A 8 9.49 25.57 9.31
C LEU A 8 10.51 24.45 9.55
N SER A 9 10.72 24.05 10.80
CA SER A 9 11.60 22.91 11.07
C SER A 9 10.92 21.58 10.64
N ARG A 10 11.72 20.56 10.42
CA ARG A 10 11.20 19.23 10.08
C ARG A 10 10.41 18.63 11.25
N GLU A 11 10.79 18.92 12.46
CA GLU A 11 10.14 18.48 13.68
C GLU A 11 8.76 19.14 13.81
N GLU A 12 8.68 20.47 13.68
CA GLU A 12 7.39 21.20 13.68
C GLU A 12 6.44 20.71 12.59
N ASN A 13 6.98 20.45 11.37
CA ASN A 13 6.19 19.87 10.28
C ASN A 13 5.62 18.51 10.66
N ASP A 14 6.48 17.58 11.13
CA ASP A 14 6.09 16.21 11.40
C ASP A 14 5.12 16.11 12.58
N GLU A 15 5.31 16.91 13.62
CA GLU A 15 4.41 16.99 14.78
C GLU A 15 3.02 17.46 14.34
N PHE A 16 2.94 18.53 13.56
CA PHE A 16 1.67 19.04 13.05
C PHE A 16 0.98 18.03 12.14
N VAL A 17 1.71 17.43 11.19
CA VAL A 17 1.15 16.46 10.25
C VAL A 17 0.60 15.24 10.97
N LYS A 18 1.34 14.68 11.95
CA LYS A 18 0.91 13.51 12.72
C LYS A 18 -0.35 13.75 13.55
N ALA A 19 -0.52 14.98 14.06
CA ALA A 19 -1.68 15.35 14.87
C ALA A 19 -2.91 15.74 14.04
N HIS A 20 -2.76 16.00 12.73
CA HIS A 20 -3.85 16.52 11.89
C HIS A 20 -4.71 15.38 11.30
N PRO A 21 -6.06 15.57 11.17
CA PRO A 21 -6.95 14.57 10.55
C PRO A 21 -6.58 14.17 9.12
N LEU A 22 -5.92 15.05 8.35
CA LEU A 22 -5.39 14.77 7.02
C LEU A 22 -3.95 14.22 7.06
N CYS A 23 -3.52 13.63 8.19
CA CYS A 23 -2.20 13.02 8.31
C CYS A 23 -1.90 12.11 7.12
N ASN A 24 -0.76 12.33 6.48
CA ASN A 24 -0.31 11.49 5.39
C ASN A 24 1.22 11.38 5.38
N LEU A 25 1.70 10.15 5.23
CA LEU A 25 3.12 9.78 5.11
C LEU A 25 3.89 10.64 4.11
N LEU A 26 3.25 11.01 2.98
CA LEU A 26 3.91 11.76 1.91
C LEU A 26 4.19 13.23 2.28
N GLN A 27 3.70 13.70 3.42
CA GLN A 27 4.02 15.00 3.99
C GLN A 27 5.05 14.93 5.14
N SER A 28 5.60 13.75 5.41
CA SER A 28 6.66 13.57 6.43
C SER A 28 8.02 14.08 5.95
N SER A 29 8.88 14.45 6.90
CA SER A 29 10.27 14.78 6.64
C SER A 29 11.07 13.58 6.12
N SER A 30 10.79 12.39 6.62
CA SER A 30 11.38 11.13 6.14
C SER A 30 11.06 10.87 4.66
N TRP A 31 9.85 11.25 4.19
CA TRP A 31 9.53 11.15 2.76
C TRP A 31 10.35 12.11 1.90
N ALA A 32 10.62 13.32 2.38
CA ALA A 32 11.50 14.25 1.69
C ALA A 32 12.91 13.69 1.54
N ASP A 33 13.46 13.06 2.57
CA ASP A 33 14.77 12.40 2.53
C ASP A 33 14.82 11.25 1.51
N ILE A 34 13.75 10.47 1.40
CA ILE A 34 13.63 9.41 0.38
C ILE A 34 13.63 9.99 -1.04
N LYS A 35 13.04 11.18 -1.23
CA LYS A 35 13.00 11.90 -2.50
C LYS A 35 14.25 12.75 -2.76
N SER A 36 15.42 12.29 -2.36
CA SER A 36 16.70 13.01 -2.44
C SER A 36 17.13 13.51 -3.82
N ASN A 37 16.45 13.09 -4.89
CA ASN A 37 16.62 13.63 -6.25
C ASN A 37 15.78 14.91 -6.52
N TRP A 38 15.05 15.40 -5.50
CA TRP A 38 14.35 16.66 -5.48
C TRP A 38 14.85 17.48 -4.30
N ASP A 39 14.96 18.79 -4.47
CA ASP A 39 15.12 19.69 -3.32
C ASP A 39 13.78 19.73 -2.56
N HIS A 40 13.79 20.18 -1.32
CA HIS A 40 12.57 20.35 -0.54
C HIS A 40 12.67 21.51 0.44
N CYS A 41 11.50 21.99 0.88
CA CYS A 41 11.38 22.91 2.04
C CYS A 41 10.08 22.60 2.80
N TYR A 42 10.06 23.00 4.07
CA TYR A 42 8.88 22.93 4.92
C TYR A 42 8.33 24.35 5.09
N THR A 43 7.06 24.52 4.74
CA THR A 43 6.37 25.80 4.85
C THR A 43 5.24 25.69 5.86
N GLY A 44 4.91 26.80 6.53
CA GLY A 44 3.80 26.82 7.50
C GLY A 44 3.05 28.12 7.48
N VAL A 45 1.81 28.07 7.95
CA VAL A 45 1.02 29.25 8.28
C VAL A 45 0.67 29.19 9.76
N LYS A 46 1.06 30.25 10.49
CA LYS A 46 0.64 30.46 11.87
C LYS A 46 -0.59 31.36 11.89
N LYS A 47 -1.56 31.00 12.72
CA LYS A 47 -2.77 31.79 13.02
C LYS A 47 -2.73 32.14 14.48
N ASP A 48 -2.58 33.43 14.77
CA ASP A 48 -2.47 33.95 16.12
C ASP A 48 -1.36 33.27 16.95
N GLY A 49 -0.20 33.05 16.30
CA GLY A 49 0.98 32.40 16.88
C GLY A 49 1.03 30.87 16.85
N CYS A 50 -0.11 30.19 16.61
CA CYS A 50 -0.19 28.72 16.54
C CYS A 50 -0.13 28.23 15.10
N LEU A 51 0.59 27.14 14.83
CA LEU A 51 0.66 26.52 13.51
C LEU A 51 -0.74 26.00 13.11
N ALA A 52 -1.25 26.44 11.97
CA ALA A 52 -2.59 26.11 11.45
C ALA A 52 -2.53 25.38 10.10
N ALA A 53 -1.41 25.47 9.36
CA ALA A 53 -1.20 24.76 8.12
C ALA A 53 0.27 24.47 7.92
N THR A 54 0.59 23.36 7.23
CA THR A 54 1.96 23.05 6.80
C THR A 54 1.96 22.41 5.41
N ALA A 55 3.08 22.55 4.71
CA ALA A 55 3.35 21.80 3.49
C ALA A 55 4.83 21.44 3.37
N MET A 56 5.12 20.17 3.23
CA MET A 56 6.38 19.67 2.70
C MET A 56 6.32 19.82 1.18
N VAL A 57 7.13 20.71 0.64
CA VAL A 57 7.17 21.05 -0.79
C VAL A 57 8.37 20.37 -1.44
N LEU A 58 8.14 19.46 -2.35
CA LEU A 58 9.18 18.89 -3.22
C LEU A 58 9.42 19.83 -4.40
N ILE A 59 10.69 20.15 -4.66
CA ILE A 59 11.11 21.11 -5.68
C ILE A 59 11.94 20.37 -6.73
N LYS A 60 11.36 20.18 -7.92
CA LYS A 60 12.08 19.60 -9.06
C LYS A 60 12.76 20.68 -9.85
N ARG A 61 14.07 20.59 -10.02
CA ARG A 61 14.82 21.45 -10.93
C ARG A 61 14.56 21.07 -12.39
N LEU A 62 14.33 22.06 -13.22
CA LEU A 62 14.12 21.95 -14.65
C LEU A 62 15.23 22.69 -15.41
N PRO A 63 15.39 22.46 -16.72
CA PRO A 63 16.32 23.23 -17.53
C PRO A 63 16.07 24.74 -17.44
N LEU A 64 17.10 25.53 -17.75
CA LEU A 64 17.08 27.01 -17.76
C LEU A 64 16.75 27.66 -16.40
N GLY A 65 17.00 26.97 -15.29
CA GLY A 65 16.79 27.51 -13.95
C GLY A 65 15.33 27.53 -13.48
N PHE A 66 14.41 26.93 -14.23
CA PHE A 66 13.04 26.77 -13.80
C PHE A 66 12.89 25.66 -12.78
N THR A 67 11.77 25.68 -12.03
CA THR A 67 11.40 24.62 -11.09
C THR A 67 9.95 24.20 -11.26
N LEU A 68 9.61 23.07 -10.63
CA LEU A 68 8.25 22.59 -10.44
C LEU A 68 8.09 22.25 -8.96
N PHE A 69 7.01 22.73 -8.36
CA PHE A 69 6.65 22.37 -7.00
C PHE A 69 5.61 21.25 -6.98
N TYR A 70 5.84 20.23 -6.12
CA TYR A 70 4.86 19.19 -5.85
C TYR A 70 4.67 19.05 -4.34
N ILE A 71 3.43 19.12 -3.89
CA ILE A 71 3.03 18.97 -2.49
C ILE A 71 2.17 17.72 -2.38
N PRO A 72 2.81 16.54 -2.23
CA PRO A 72 2.09 15.26 -2.25
C PRO A 72 1.15 15.16 -1.04
N ARG A 73 -0.12 14.84 -1.30
CA ARG A 73 -1.18 14.73 -0.28
C ARG A 73 -1.34 15.95 0.63
N GLY A 74 -0.85 17.10 0.20
CA GLY A 74 -0.89 18.35 0.94
C GLY A 74 -1.36 19.52 0.08
N PRO A 75 -1.35 20.73 0.67
CA PRO A 75 -1.01 21.10 2.06
C PRO A 75 -1.85 20.41 3.12
N ILE A 76 -1.32 20.27 4.36
CA ILE A 76 -2.06 19.78 5.52
C ILE A 76 -2.65 20.99 6.26
N MET A 77 -3.96 21.11 6.26
CA MET A 77 -4.70 22.22 6.87
C MET A 77 -6.19 21.92 6.93
N ASP A 78 -6.95 22.72 7.69
CA ASP A 78 -8.42 22.72 7.59
C ASP A 78 -8.85 23.48 6.33
N TYR A 79 -9.29 22.76 5.31
CA TYR A 79 -9.79 23.33 4.06
C TYR A 79 -11.16 24.01 4.17
N LYS A 80 -11.86 23.88 5.32
CA LYS A 80 -13.10 24.62 5.63
C LYS A 80 -12.81 26.08 5.99
N ASP A 81 -11.60 26.37 6.53
CA ASP A 81 -11.12 27.74 6.71
C ASP A 81 -10.68 28.33 5.37
N GLN A 82 -11.63 29.01 4.71
CA GLN A 82 -11.39 29.61 3.39
C GLN A 82 -10.30 30.70 3.42
N ALA A 83 -10.21 31.46 4.53
CA ALA A 83 -9.19 32.49 4.69
C ALA A 83 -7.79 31.88 4.79
N LEU A 84 -7.64 30.81 5.58
CA LEU A 84 -6.41 30.04 5.68
C LEU A 84 -6.02 29.42 4.33
N THR A 85 -6.97 28.77 3.65
CA THR A 85 -6.75 28.17 2.32
C THR A 85 -6.27 29.21 1.29
N ALA A 86 -6.95 30.35 1.22
CA ALA A 86 -6.58 31.42 0.32
C ALA A 86 -5.21 32.01 0.63
N PHE A 87 -4.91 32.19 1.91
CA PHE A 87 -3.61 32.71 2.36
C PHE A 87 -2.49 31.73 2.03
N MET A 88 -2.62 30.45 2.39
CA MET A 88 -1.61 29.42 2.13
C MET A 88 -1.30 29.33 0.63
N LEU A 89 -2.32 29.24 -0.22
CA LEU A 89 -2.10 29.15 -1.69
C LEU A 89 -1.48 30.43 -2.26
N LYS A 90 -1.82 31.61 -1.74
CA LYS A 90 -1.23 32.88 -2.13
C LYS A 90 0.28 32.90 -1.81
N GLU A 91 0.65 32.51 -0.59
CA GLU A 91 2.03 32.52 -0.15
C GLU A 91 2.88 31.43 -0.86
N LEU A 92 2.32 30.23 -1.09
CA LEU A 92 2.97 29.21 -1.92
C LEU A 92 3.22 29.72 -3.36
N LYS A 93 2.28 30.47 -3.95
CA LYS A 93 2.51 31.12 -5.26
C LYS A 93 3.63 32.16 -5.22
N LYS A 94 3.75 32.94 -4.15
CA LYS A 94 4.87 33.88 -3.98
C LYS A 94 6.20 33.14 -3.84
N LEU A 95 6.24 32.09 -3.02
CA LEU A 95 7.41 31.24 -2.89
C LEU A 95 7.80 30.62 -4.24
N GLY A 96 6.82 30.09 -4.98
CA GLY A 96 7.06 29.56 -6.32
C GLY A 96 7.69 30.58 -7.27
N LYS A 97 7.22 31.85 -7.24
CA LYS A 97 7.81 32.93 -8.07
C LYS A 97 9.29 33.19 -7.70
N LYS A 98 9.65 33.17 -6.42
CA LYS A 98 11.05 33.30 -5.97
C LYS A 98 11.95 32.19 -6.51
N HIS A 99 11.39 31.00 -6.75
CA HIS A 99 12.10 29.82 -7.27
C HIS A 99 11.89 29.59 -8.77
N HIS A 100 11.42 30.57 -9.52
CA HIS A 100 11.10 30.44 -10.96
C HIS A 100 10.22 29.21 -11.26
N CYS A 101 9.24 28.94 -10.38
CA CYS A 101 8.37 27.79 -10.48
C CYS A 101 7.33 27.98 -11.58
N LEU A 102 7.27 27.05 -12.54
CA LEU A 102 6.32 27.08 -13.64
C LEU A 102 4.89 26.78 -13.19
N TYR A 103 4.73 25.78 -12.29
CA TYR A 103 3.46 25.48 -11.66
C TYR A 103 3.65 24.71 -10.35
N ILE A 104 2.65 24.83 -9.48
CA ILE A 104 2.57 24.12 -8.21
C ILE A 104 1.50 23.05 -8.37
N LYS A 105 1.87 21.78 -8.17
CA LYS A 105 0.93 20.65 -8.13
C LYS A 105 0.63 20.28 -6.70
N ILE A 106 -0.66 20.17 -6.38
CA ILE A 106 -1.16 19.68 -5.08
C ILE A 106 -2.13 18.54 -5.32
N ASP A 107 -2.20 17.60 -4.39
CA ASP A 107 -3.20 16.53 -4.40
C ASP A 107 -3.64 16.17 -2.97
N PRO A 108 -4.26 17.15 -2.24
CA PRO A 108 -4.66 16.93 -0.86
C PRO A 108 -5.58 15.72 -0.71
N TYR A 109 -5.45 15.02 0.43
CA TYR A 109 -6.19 13.81 0.71
C TYR A 109 -7.64 14.14 1.15
N ILE A 110 -8.42 14.69 0.22
CA ILE A 110 -9.83 15.03 0.44
C ILE A 110 -10.69 13.93 -0.19
N LEU A 111 -11.51 13.29 0.63
CA LEU A 111 -12.37 12.20 0.18
C LEU A 111 -13.50 12.75 -0.71
N LYS A 112 -13.51 12.35 -1.98
CA LYS A 112 -14.63 12.56 -2.90
C LYS A 112 -15.87 11.85 -2.38
N ASN A 113 -15.70 10.59 -2.00
CA ASN A 113 -16.69 9.71 -1.43
C ASN A 113 -16.02 8.52 -0.77
N GLN A 114 -16.73 7.80 0.09
CA GLN A 114 -16.29 6.55 0.69
C GLN A 114 -17.47 5.59 0.73
N TYR A 115 -17.25 4.36 0.25
CA TYR A 115 -18.29 3.35 0.13
C TYR A 115 -17.69 1.94 0.13
N ARG A 116 -18.50 0.94 0.40
CA ARG A 116 -18.16 -0.45 0.09
C ARG A 116 -18.31 -0.68 -1.42
N ILE A 117 -17.57 -1.64 -1.98
CA ILE A 117 -17.55 -1.86 -3.43
C ILE A 117 -18.96 -2.16 -3.99
N GLU A 118 -19.81 -2.83 -3.22
CA GLU A 118 -21.19 -3.15 -3.60
C GLU A 118 -22.10 -1.91 -3.64
N GLU A 119 -21.69 -0.82 -2.95
CA GLU A 119 -22.42 0.44 -2.84
C GLU A 119 -21.77 1.55 -3.68
N ALA A 120 -20.84 1.17 -4.56
CA ALA A 120 -20.04 2.11 -5.35
C ALA A 120 -20.95 3.07 -6.16
N ASN A 121 -20.65 4.36 -6.06
CA ASN A 121 -21.36 5.41 -6.79
C ASN A 121 -20.42 6.56 -7.16
N GLU A 122 -20.85 7.37 -8.14
CA GLU A 122 -20.09 8.51 -8.66
C GLU A 122 -20.35 9.83 -7.92
N SER A 123 -21.09 9.81 -6.81
CA SER A 123 -21.42 11.01 -6.08
C SER A 123 -20.16 11.72 -5.54
N ILE A 124 -20.27 13.01 -5.35
CA ILE A 124 -19.27 13.84 -4.71
C ILE A 124 -19.91 14.37 -3.44
N ASN A 125 -19.31 14.12 -2.28
CA ASN A 125 -19.83 14.64 -1.03
C ASN A 125 -19.73 16.18 -0.96
N ASP A 126 -20.50 16.80 -0.09
CA ASP A 126 -20.61 18.26 -0.05
C ASP A 126 -19.33 18.93 0.47
N GLU A 127 -18.60 18.28 1.36
CA GLU A 127 -17.29 18.76 1.81
C GLU A 127 -16.28 18.84 0.65
N CYS A 128 -16.18 17.79 -0.15
CA CYS A 128 -15.32 17.80 -1.34
C CYS A 128 -15.73 18.89 -2.34
N LYS A 129 -17.04 19.10 -2.56
CA LYS A 129 -17.53 20.18 -3.43
C LYS A 129 -17.12 21.55 -2.91
N GLN A 130 -17.26 21.79 -1.60
CA GLN A 130 -16.86 23.06 -0.96
C GLN A 130 -15.36 23.29 -1.10
N VAL A 131 -14.53 22.29 -0.79
CA VAL A 131 -13.07 22.36 -0.94
C VAL A 131 -12.69 22.64 -2.40
N MET A 132 -13.28 21.94 -3.36
CA MET A 132 -13.01 22.17 -4.78
C MET A 132 -13.36 23.61 -5.20
N ASN A 133 -14.48 24.16 -4.73
CA ASN A 133 -14.88 25.53 -5.03
C ASN A 133 -13.92 26.54 -4.40
N SER A 134 -13.50 26.34 -3.15
CA SER A 134 -12.52 27.19 -2.46
C SER A 134 -11.17 27.18 -3.19
N LEU A 135 -10.68 26.03 -3.61
CA LEU A 135 -9.42 25.91 -4.37
C LEU A 135 -9.53 26.60 -5.74
N ARG A 136 -10.67 26.44 -6.44
CA ARG A 136 -10.91 27.14 -7.73
C ARG A 136 -10.95 28.65 -7.57
N ALA A 137 -11.62 29.16 -6.51
CA ALA A 137 -11.64 30.58 -6.19
C ALA A 137 -10.24 31.15 -5.94
N CYS A 138 -9.31 30.33 -5.44
CA CYS A 138 -7.89 30.67 -5.30
C CYS A 138 -7.09 30.50 -6.59
N GLY A 139 -7.72 30.16 -7.72
CA GLY A 139 -7.11 29.99 -9.03
C GLY A 139 -6.42 28.63 -9.23
N ALA A 140 -6.81 27.60 -8.49
CA ALA A 140 -6.38 26.22 -8.76
C ALA A 140 -7.22 25.63 -9.91
N ILE A 141 -6.59 24.82 -10.75
CA ILE A 141 -7.22 24.11 -11.87
C ILE A 141 -7.33 22.65 -11.51
N HIS A 142 -8.55 22.16 -11.35
CA HIS A 142 -8.81 20.74 -11.10
C HIS A 142 -8.66 19.93 -12.41
N GLN A 143 -7.86 18.86 -12.37
CA GLN A 143 -7.53 18.04 -13.55
C GLN A 143 -8.50 16.89 -13.84
N GLY A 144 -9.71 16.95 -13.29
CA GLY A 144 -10.74 15.91 -13.47
C GLY A 144 -10.62 14.74 -12.50
N PHE A 145 -11.58 13.82 -12.58
CA PHE A 145 -11.64 12.56 -11.82
C PHE A 145 -11.33 11.39 -12.74
N THR A 146 -10.03 11.19 -13.01
CA THR A 146 -9.56 10.05 -13.82
C THR A 146 -9.74 8.74 -13.06
N LYS A 147 -10.08 7.66 -13.78
CA LYS A 147 -10.29 6.31 -13.22
C LYS A 147 -9.05 5.44 -13.31
N ASP A 148 -8.21 5.65 -14.31
CA ASP A 148 -6.97 4.93 -14.52
C ASP A 148 -5.96 5.27 -13.41
N ILE A 149 -5.47 4.26 -12.72
CA ILE A 149 -4.50 4.36 -11.61
C ILE A 149 -3.19 5.03 -12.05
N MET A 150 -2.79 4.88 -13.31
CA MET A 150 -1.54 5.42 -13.85
C MET A 150 -1.64 6.87 -14.34
N SER A 151 -2.85 7.43 -14.44
CA SER A 151 -3.07 8.77 -15.00
C SER A 151 -2.69 9.92 -14.04
N THR A 152 -2.39 9.62 -12.77
CA THR A 152 -2.00 10.62 -11.76
C THR A 152 -0.79 10.15 -10.95
N ILE A 153 -0.06 11.09 -10.32
CA ILE A 153 1.12 10.76 -9.51
C ILE A 153 0.72 9.88 -8.31
N GLN A 154 -0.42 10.19 -7.67
CA GLN A 154 -0.98 9.38 -6.60
C GLN A 154 -2.33 8.82 -7.05
N PRO A 155 -2.63 7.55 -6.73
CA PRO A 155 -3.91 6.94 -7.07
C PRO A 155 -5.09 7.74 -6.50
N ARG A 156 -6.13 7.94 -7.32
CA ARG A 156 -7.37 8.60 -6.88
C ARG A 156 -8.30 7.67 -6.13
N TYR A 157 -8.34 6.41 -6.53
CA TYR A 157 -9.11 5.37 -5.87
C TYR A 157 -8.17 4.54 -5.01
N GLN A 158 -8.57 4.31 -3.77
CA GLN A 158 -7.75 3.59 -2.79
C GLN A 158 -8.65 2.68 -1.95
N ALA A 159 -8.10 1.57 -1.50
CA ALA A 159 -8.78 0.67 -0.58
C ALA A 159 -8.30 0.92 0.85
N ASN A 160 -9.22 1.28 1.73
CA ASN A 160 -8.93 1.58 3.14
C ASN A 160 -9.62 0.58 4.06
N VAL A 161 -8.94 0.23 5.15
CA VAL A 161 -9.48 -0.61 6.22
C VAL A 161 -9.33 0.12 7.55
N TYR A 162 -10.41 0.18 8.32
CA TYR A 162 -10.45 0.88 9.60
C TYR A 162 -10.33 -0.10 10.76
N ALA A 163 -9.68 0.35 11.84
CA ALA A 163 -9.58 -0.42 13.06
C ALA A 163 -10.98 -0.64 13.66
N VAL A 164 -11.27 -1.88 14.01
CA VAL A 164 -12.48 -2.30 14.71
C VAL A 164 -12.08 -3.31 15.79
N ASP A 165 -12.87 -3.38 16.86
CA ASP A 165 -12.68 -4.39 17.86
C ASP A 165 -12.76 -5.80 17.25
N ASN A 166 -11.88 -6.71 17.69
CA ASN A 166 -11.81 -8.08 17.19
C ASN A 166 -11.68 -8.15 15.66
N PHE A 167 -10.78 -7.35 15.10
CA PHE A 167 -10.62 -7.17 13.65
C PHE A 167 -10.58 -8.48 12.86
N GLU A 168 -9.77 -9.48 13.31
CA GLU A 168 -9.69 -10.78 12.62
C GLU A 168 -11.00 -11.57 12.65
N GLU A 169 -11.76 -11.45 13.74
CA GLU A 169 -13.06 -12.12 13.86
C GLU A 169 -14.11 -11.53 12.91
N ASN A 170 -13.95 -10.25 12.56
CA ASN A 170 -14.85 -9.53 11.67
C ASN A 170 -14.46 -9.64 10.18
N LEU A 171 -13.34 -10.29 9.85
CA LEU A 171 -12.96 -10.51 8.46
C LEU A 171 -14.01 -11.33 7.68
N PRO A 172 -14.18 -11.05 6.36
CA PRO A 172 -15.06 -11.83 5.50
C PRO A 172 -14.74 -13.33 5.55
N ARG A 173 -15.76 -14.17 5.50
CA ARG A 173 -15.61 -15.64 5.50
C ARG A 173 -14.67 -16.13 4.41
N HIS A 174 -14.71 -15.50 3.24
CA HIS A 174 -13.82 -15.79 2.13
C HIS A 174 -12.35 -15.56 2.51
N THR A 175 -12.02 -14.41 3.06
CA THR A 175 -10.66 -14.05 3.53
C THR A 175 -10.14 -15.06 4.56
N LYS A 176 -10.94 -15.37 5.59
CA LYS A 176 -10.58 -16.37 6.61
C LYS A 176 -10.30 -17.75 6.02
N ARG A 177 -11.11 -18.16 5.01
CA ARG A 177 -10.90 -19.44 4.33
C ARG A 177 -9.57 -19.45 3.59
N LEU A 178 -9.26 -18.41 2.84
CA LEU A 178 -8.01 -18.31 2.07
C LEU A 178 -6.77 -18.26 2.96
N MET A 179 -6.86 -17.57 4.10
CA MET A 179 -5.79 -17.60 5.12
C MET A 179 -5.56 -19.01 5.67
N LYS A 180 -6.64 -19.76 5.98
CA LYS A 180 -6.53 -21.17 6.42
C LYS A 180 -5.94 -22.07 5.33
N ASP A 181 -6.27 -21.83 4.08
CA ASP A 181 -5.73 -22.61 2.95
C ASP A 181 -4.22 -22.31 2.73
N ALA A 182 -3.78 -21.08 2.96
CA ALA A 182 -2.34 -20.74 2.98
C ALA A 182 -1.60 -21.50 4.10
N LEU A 183 -2.15 -21.53 5.31
CA LEU A 183 -1.56 -22.27 6.43
C LEU A 183 -1.47 -23.78 6.14
N LYS A 184 -2.48 -24.39 5.54
CA LYS A 184 -2.45 -25.81 5.14
C LYS A 184 -1.36 -26.12 4.12
N ARG A 185 -0.93 -25.13 3.34
CA ARG A 185 0.19 -25.24 2.40
C ARG A 185 1.53 -24.83 3.02
N HIS A 186 1.61 -24.85 4.35
CA HIS A 186 2.82 -24.54 5.11
C HIS A 186 3.42 -23.17 4.80
N VAL A 187 2.59 -22.17 4.43
CA VAL A 187 3.04 -20.81 4.27
C VAL A 187 3.38 -20.23 5.65
N GLN A 188 4.63 -19.85 5.82
CA GLN A 188 5.13 -19.17 7.01
C GLN A 188 5.21 -17.67 6.77
N LEU A 189 4.83 -16.87 7.76
CA LEU A 189 4.91 -15.41 7.72
C LEU A 189 6.05 -14.93 8.61
N ILE A 190 6.95 -14.13 8.05
CA ILE A 190 8.09 -13.55 8.76
C ILE A 190 7.99 -12.03 8.64
N MET A 191 7.81 -11.37 9.80
CA MET A 191 7.82 -9.90 9.89
C MET A 191 9.16 -9.43 10.42
N GLY A 192 9.73 -8.42 9.78
CA GLY A 192 11.02 -7.88 10.18
C GLY A 192 11.28 -6.48 9.62
N GLY A 193 12.52 -6.06 9.75
CA GLY A 193 13.03 -4.76 9.36
C GLY A 193 13.94 -4.80 8.13
N SER A 194 15.05 -4.07 8.21
CA SER A 194 16.02 -3.91 7.12
C SER A 194 16.70 -5.21 6.69
N GLU A 195 16.76 -6.19 7.56
CA GLU A 195 17.34 -7.52 7.27
C GLU A 195 16.56 -8.29 6.19
N LEU A 196 15.28 -7.96 5.98
CA LEU A 196 14.43 -8.60 4.98
C LEU A 196 14.43 -7.89 3.62
N VAL A 197 15.11 -6.75 3.50
CA VAL A 197 15.08 -5.90 2.28
C VAL A 197 15.52 -6.67 1.04
N LYS A 198 16.60 -7.43 1.12
CA LYS A 198 17.14 -8.19 -0.02
C LYS A 198 16.13 -9.20 -0.56
N GLU A 199 15.56 -10.02 0.31
CA GLU A 199 14.55 -11.03 -0.07
C GLU A 199 13.28 -10.37 -0.59
N PHE A 200 12.88 -9.26 0.02
CA PHE A 200 11.72 -8.47 -0.42
C PHE A 200 11.93 -7.89 -1.83
N ALA A 201 13.09 -7.29 -2.10
CA ALA A 201 13.42 -6.76 -3.42
C ALA A 201 13.37 -7.83 -4.51
N GLN A 202 13.85 -9.04 -4.21
CA GLN A 202 13.80 -10.16 -5.14
C GLN A 202 12.37 -10.58 -5.51
N VAL A 203 11.45 -10.63 -4.54
CA VAL A 203 10.04 -11.00 -4.84
C VAL A 203 9.30 -9.88 -5.53
N VAL A 204 9.62 -8.61 -5.26
CA VAL A 204 9.08 -7.46 -5.99
C VAL A 204 9.52 -7.47 -7.44
N ALA A 205 10.81 -7.76 -7.72
CA ALA A 205 11.34 -7.85 -9.08
C ALA A 205 10.60 -8.90 -9.95
N LYS A 206 10.13 -10.01 -9.37
CA LYS A 206 9.28 -10.99 -10.09
C LYS A 206 7.96 -10.37 -10.55
N THR A 207 7.37 -9.48 -9.75
CA THR A 207 6.15 -8.74 -10.12
C THR A 207 6.42 -7.71 -11.22
N GLU A 208 7.55 -7.00 -11.18
CA GLU A 208 7.98 -6.05 -12.21
C GLU A 208 8.10 -6.71 -13.59
N ASN A 209 8.85 -7.81 -13.63
CA ASN A 209 9.07 -8.57 -14.87
C ASN A 209 7.75 -9.03 -15.50
N ARG A 210 6.81 -9.50 -14.68
CA ARG A 210 5.49 -9.95 -15.13
C ARG A 210 4.62 -8.80 -15.66
N LYS A 211 4.56 -7.70 -14.93
CA LYS A 211 3.70 -6.54 -15.26
C LYS A 211 4.36 -5.57 -16.24
N LYS A 212 5.64 -5.75 -16.55
CA LYS A 212 6.46 -4.84 -17.36
C LYS A 212 6.43 -3.40 -16.85
N ILE A 213 6.44 -3.23 -15.54
CA ILE A 213 6.49 -1.94 -14.85
C ILE A 213 7.81 -1.84 -14.08
N ALA A 214 8.35 -0.62 -13.96
CA ALA A 214 9.50 -0.37 -13.09
C ALA A 214 8.99 0.00 -11.69
N LEU A 215 9.24 -0.85 -10.69
CA LEU A 215 8.98 -0.54 -9.30
C LEU A 215 10.23 0.11 -8.67
N ARG A 216 10.67 -0.40 -7.55
CA ARG A 216 11.83 0.13 -6.82
C ARG A 216 12.83 -1.00 -6.54
N ASN A 217 14.11 -0.64 -6.51
CA ASN A 217 15.20 -1.57 -6.24
C ASN A 217 15.49 -1.72 -4.73
N GLU A 218 16.41 -2.64 -4.42
CA GLU A 218 16.87 -2.92 -3.05
C GLU A 218 17.36 -1.66 -2.33
N GLU A 219 18.17 -0.83 -3.00
CA GLU A 219 18.70 0.42 -2.43
C GLU A 219 17.57 1.38 -1.99
N TYR A 220 16.54 1.51 -2.80
CA TYR A 220 15.39 2.34 -2.44
C TYR A 220 14.63 1.79 -1.24
N PHE A 221 14.43 0.47 -1.16
CA PHE A 221 13.78 -0.15 -0.01
C PHE A 221 14.63 0.00 1.26
N GLN A 222 15.95 -0.17 1.14
CA GLN A 222 16.86 0.06 2.27
C GLN A 222 16.79 1.50 2.78
N LYS A 223 16.78 2.47 1.86
CA LYS A 223 16.63 3.89 2.20
C LYS A 223 15.31 4.16 2.92
N LEU A 224 14.21 3.55 2.47
CA LEU A 224 12.90 3.68 3.10
C LEU A 224 12.91 3.09 4.51
N MET A 225 13.44 1.88 4.68
CA MET A 225 13.56 1.24 5.99
C MET A 225 14.41 2.08 6.97
N ASN A 226 15.51 2.65 6.49
CA ASN A 226 16.36 3.52 7.31
C ASN A 226 15.67 4.82 7.72
N ALA A 227 14.85 5.41 6.82
CA ALA A 227 14.16 6.68 7.07
C ALA A 227 13.02 6.55 8.08
N TYR A 228 12.37 5.40 8.18
CA TYR A 228 11.22 5.17 9.06
C TYR A 228 11.53 4.23 10.25
N GLY A 229 12.65 3.51 10.22
CA GLY A 229 13.07 2.65 11.33
C GLY A 229 11.99 1.64 11.73
N ASP A 230 11.63 1.63 13.01
CA ASP A 230 10.63 0.70 13.57
C ASP A 230 9.20 0.94 13.06
N ASP A 231 8.91 2.09 12.49
CA ASP A 231 7.62 2.38 11.87
C ASP A 231 7.49 1.78 10.45
N ALA A 232 8.58 1.22 9.89
CA ALA A 232 8.55 0.46 8.64
C ALA A 232 8.70 -1.04 8.92
N LYS A 233 7.85 -1.87 8.31
CA LYS A 233 7.94 -3.33 8.43
C LYS A 233 7.80 -3.99 7.05
N ILE A 234 8.62 -5.02 6.87
CA ILE A 234 8.49 -5.96 5.77
C ILE A 234 7.87 -7.24 6.32
N LEU A 235 6.84 -7.74 5.66
CA LEU A 235 6.27 -9.05 5.92
C LEU A 235 6.46 -9.93 4.70
N LEU A 236 7.15 -11.05 4.88
CA LEU A 236 7.39 -12.06 3.85
C LEU A 236 6.54 -13.30 4.12
N ALA A 237 6.03 -13.90 3.05
CA ALA A 237 5.49 -15.25 3.06
C ALA A 237 6.54 -16.19 2.45
N LYS A 238 6.92 -17.22 3.19
CA LYS A 238 7.88 -18.26 2.80
C LYS A 238 7.22 -19.63 2.76
N VAL A 239 7.74 -20.49 1.90
CA VAL A 239 7.42 -21.92 1.88
C VAL A 239 8.70 -22.73 1.85
N ASN A 240 8.71 -23.87 2.56
CA ASN A 240 9.74 -24.88 2.39
C ASN A 240 9.32 -25.82 1.26
N VAL A 241 10.00 -25.71 0.11
CA VAL A 241 9.62 -26.43 -1.11
C VAL A 241 9.79 -27.94 -0.94
N LYS A 242 10.85 -28.39 -0.26
CA LYS A 242 11.05 -29.81 0.04
C LYS A 242 9.92 -30.36 0.91
N GLN A 243 9.61 -29.68 2.00
CA GLN A 243 8.49 -30.07 2.87
C GLN A 243 7.18 -30.13 2.10
N LEU A 244 6.97 -29.19 1.17
CA LEU A 244 5.77 -29.14 0.33
C LEU A 244 5.67 -30.37 -0.60
N VAL A 245 6.76 -30.80 -1.20
CA VAL A 245 6.83 -32.03 -2.01
C VAL A 245 6.54 -33.25 -1.12
N ASP A 246 7.27 -33.38 0.00
CA ASP A 246 7.16 -34.53 0.89
C ASP A 246 5.73 -34.68 1.47
N THR A 247 5.13 -33.58 1.92
CA THR A 247 3.76 -33.62 2.46
C THR A 247 2.70 -33.90 1.40
N THR A 248 2.89 -33.40 0.17
CA THR A 248 1.98 -33.66 -0.95
C THR A 248 2.08 -35.11 -1.38
N GLN A 249 3.29 -35.68 -1.45
CA GLN A 249 3.54 -37.08 -1.75
C GLN A 249 2.85 -38.00 -0.72
N THR A 250 3.07 -37.73 0.57
CA THR A 250 2.44 -38.49 1.67
C THR A 250 0.91 -38.43 1.61
N SER A 251 0.38 -37.25 1.30
CA SER A 251 -1.08 -37.04 1.14
C SER A 251 -1.63 -37.82 -0.05
N LEU A 252 -0.88 -37.86 -1.15
CA LEU A 252 -1.24 -38.65 -2.35
C LEU A 252 -1.27 -40.16 -2.06
N GLU A 253 -0.27 -40.67 -1.36
CA GLU A 253 -0.19 -42.08 -0.97
C GLU A 253 -1.36 -42.46 -0.04
N THR A 254 -1.57 -41.68 1.01
CA THR A 254 -2.67 -41.91 1.99
C THR A 254 -4.03 -41.91 1.30
N MET A 255 -4.29 -40.92 0.43
CA MET A 255 -5.56 -40.79 -0.27
C MET A 255 -5.75 -41.88 -1.33
N THR A 256 -4.66 -42.35 -1.96
CA THR A 256 -4.69 -43.48 -2.89
C THR A 256 -5.10 -44.76 -2.16
N GLN A 257 -4.53 -44.98 -0.97
CA GLN A 257 -4.93 -46.12 -0.13
C GLN A 257 -6.42 -46.04 0.27
N GLU A 258 -6.90 -44.87 0.75
CA GLU A 258 -8.31 -44.65 1.04
C GLU A 258 -9.23 -44.95 -0.16
N TYR A 259 -8.81 -44.51 -1.37
CA TYR A 259 -9.56 -44.79 -2.58
C TYR A 259 -9.64 -46.28 -2.91
N ASN A 260 -8.53 -47.00 -2.76
CA ASN A 260 -8.45 -48.44 -3.03
C ASN A 260 -9.26 -49.26 -2.04
N ASP A 261 -9.30 -48.85 -0.77
CA ASP A 261 -10.04 -49.52 0.28
C ASP A 261 -11.57 -49.21 0.25
N LEU A 262 -11.97 -48.26 -0.62
CA LEU A 262 -13.36 -47.83 -0.66
C LEU A 262 -14.24 -48.79 -1.50
N PRO A 263 -15.38 -49.29 -0.93
CA PRO A 263 -16.31 -50.13 -1.66
C PRO A 263 -16.82 -49.49 -2.98
N GLU A 264 -17.00 -50.29 -4.01
CA GLU A 264 -17.42 -49.81 -5.36
C GLU A 264 -18.80 -49.13 -5.32
N ASN A 265 -19.69 -49.52 -4.45
CA ASN A 265 -21.03 -48.95 -4.28
C ASN A 265 -21.02 -47.50 -3.73
N GLN A 266 -19.89 -46.99 -3.22
CA GLN A 266 -19.76 -45.62 -2.74
C GLN A 266 -19.37 -44.64 -3.86
N VAL A 267 -20.11 -44.64 -4.98
CA VAL A 267 -19.80 -43.91 -6.22
C VAL A 267 -19.52 -42.41 -5.99
N LYS A 268 -20.31 -41.72 -5.17
CA LYS A 268 -20.12 -40.29 -4.90
C LYS A 268 -18.80 -39.99 -4.16
N LYS A 269 -18.43 -40.85 -3.19
CA LYS A 269 -17.20 -40.70 -2.42
C LYS A 269 -15.98 -41.03 -3.28
N ARG A 270 -16.06 -42.08 -4.09
CA ARG A 270 -15.00 -42.45 -5.05
C ARG A 270 -14.73 -41.31 -6.02
N ARG A 271 -15.75 -40.76 -6.68
CA ARG A 271 -15.59 -39.61 -7.59
C ARG A 271 -14.92 -38.41 -6.93
N ARG A 272 -15.34 -38.08 -5.70
CA ARG A 272 -14.72 -36.96 -4.96
C ARG A 272 -13.23 -37.22 -4.67
N LEU A 273 -12.86 -38.43 -4.25
CA LEU A 273 -11.47 -38.81 -4.01
C LEU A 273 -10.66 -38.79 -5.32
N GLU A 274 -11.23 -39.23 -6.42
CA GLU A 274 -10.61 -39.22 -7.75
C GLU A 274 -10.25 -37.80 -8.21
N GLU A 275 -11.20 -36.84 -8.02
CA GLU A 275 -10.96 -35.42 -8.29
C GLU A 275 -9.84 -34.86 -7.39
N GLN A 276 -9.82 -35.22 -6.11
CA GLN A 276 -8.76 -34.82 -5.18
C GLN A 276 -7.40 -35.42 -5.51
N LEU A 277 -7.33 -36.71 -5.85
CA LEU A 277 -6.12 -37.40 -6.30
C LEU A 277 -5.54 -36.77 -7.58
N SER A 278 -6.42 -36.42 -8.53
CA SER A 278 -6.00 -35.71 -9.76
C SER A 278 -5.37 -34.36 -9.42
N SER A 279 -5.98 -33.59 -8.50
CA SER A 279 -5.42 -32.32 -8.03
C SER A 279 -4.06 -32.50 -7.34
N LEU A 280 -3.94 -33.49 -6.42
CA LEU A 280 -2.68 -33.74 -5.72
C LEU A 280 -1.56 -34.18 -6.66
N ARG A 281 -1.85 -35.00 -7.67
CA ARG A 281 -0.86 -35.38 -8.69
C ARG A 281 -0.33 -34.18 -9.45
N LYS A 282 -1.22 -33.28 -9.86
CA LYS A 282 -0.85 -32.03 -10.53
C LYS A 282 0.00 -31.15 -9.62
N ASP A 283 -0.43 -30.98 -8.36
CA ASP A 283 0.31 -30.18 -7.37
C ASP A 283 1.71 -30.75 -7.11
N LEU A 284 1.82 -32.08 -6.98
CA LEU A 284 3.10 -32.76 -6.79
C LEU A 284 4.06 -32.55 -7.95
N SER A 285 3.57 -32.70 -9.20
CA SER A 285 4.38 -32.44 -10.39
C SER A 285 4.92 -31.01 -10.40
N GLU A 286 4.07 -30.04 -10.15
CA GLU A 286 4.40 -28.62 -10.13
C GLU A 286 5.43 -28.28 -9.01
N TYR A 287 5.25 -28.84 -7.81
CA TYR A 287 6.18 -28.61 -6.69
C TYR A 287 7.53 -29.30 -6.90
N THR A 288 7.54 -30.47 -7.55
CA THR A 288 8.77 -31.17 -7.91
C THR A 288 9.58 -30.38 -8.95
N GLU A 289 8.91 -29.82 -9.97
CA GLU A 289 9.54 -28.95 -10.96
C GLU A 289 10.13 -27.70 -10.31
N ILE A 290 9.39 -27.07 -9.37
CA ILE A 290 9.88 -25.90 -8.62
C ILE A 290 11.08 -26.29 -7.76
N ALA A 291 11.03 -27.43 -7.07
CA ALA A 291 12.14 -27.93 -6.24
C ALA A 291 13.40 -28.15 -7.05
N ALA A 292 13.27 -28.73 -8.23
CA ALA A 292 14.39 -28.94 -9.16
C ALA A 292 15.00 -27.62 -9.66
N ALA A 293 14.16 -26.58 -9.86
CA ALA A 293 14.61 -25.27 -10.36
C ALA A 293 15.29 -24.39 -9.30
N VAL A 294 15.21 -24.73 -8.01
CA VAL A 294 15.77 -23.90 -6.92
C VAL A 294 17.09 -24.44 -6.33
N GLU A 295 17.70 -25.43 -7.00
CA GLU A 295 19.06 -25.95 -6.72
C GLU A 295 19.47 -25.89 -5.23
N GLY A 296 18.84 -26.70 -4.38
CA GLY A 296 19.26 -26.87 -2.98
C GLY A 296 18.76 -25.80 -1.99
N GLN A 297 18.04 -24.78 -2.42
CA GLN A 297 17.33 -23.87 -1.51
C GLN A 297 16.08 -24.56 -0.96
N SER A 298 16.08 -24.82 0.35
CA SER A 298 14.90 -25.41 1.00
C SER A 298 13.76 -24.42 1.17
N GLU A 299 14.04 -23.13 1.35
CA GLU A 299 13.05 -22.08 1.58
C GLU A 299 12.97 -21.08 0.44
N MET A 300 11.75 -20.67 0.09
CA MET A 300 11.47 -19.65 -0.93
C MET A 300 10.55 -18.57 -0.40
N VAL A 301 10.91 -17.32 -0.71
CA VAL A 301 9.98 -16.20 -0.57
C VAL A 301 9.00 -16.22 -1.75
N ILE A 302 7.71 -16.35 -1.44
CA ILE A 302 6.64 -16.45 -2.43
C ILE A 302 5.83 -15.15 -2.57
N ALA A 303 5.81 -14.33 -1.52
CA ALA A 303 5.18 -13.01 -1.53
C ALA A 303 5.77 -12.13 -0.43
N GLY A 304 5.55 -10.82 -0.55
CA GLY A 304 5.94 -9.86 0.47
C GLY A 304 5.18 -8.54 0.35
N CYS A 305 5.12 -7.81 1.47
CA CYS A 305 4.59 -6.45 1.54
C CYS A 305 5.47 -5.59 2.45
N LEU A 306 5.76 -4.36 2.03
CA LEU A 306 6.42 -3.34 2.82
C LEU A 306 5.38 -2.27 3.16
N SER A 307 5.22 -2.02 4.45
CA SER A 307 4.29 -1.04 4.99
C SER A 307 4.99 -0.06 5.91
N VAL A 308 4.48 1.16 5.96
CA VAL A 308 5.00 2.22 6.83
C VAL A 308 3.85 2.81 7.64
N LYS A 309 4.05 2.87 8.94
CA LYS A 309 3.18 3.56 9.88
C LYS A 309 3.63 5.02 10.01
N TYR A 310 2.69 5.96 10.00
CA TYR A 310 2.96 7.37 10.23
C TYR A 310 1.77 8.04 10.92
N GLY A 311 1.98 8.51 12.14
CA GLY A 311 0.88 9.01 12.97
C GLY A 311 -0.20 7.94 13.15
N PRO A 312 -1.48 8.29 12.96
CA PRO A 312 -2.60 7.36 13.15
C PRO A 312 -2.88 6.44 11.93
N THR A 313 -1.99 6.40 10.94
CA THR A 313 -2.23 5.70 9.67
C THR A 313 -1.11 4.73 9.32
N MET A 314 -1.42 3.72 8.50
CA MET A 314 -0.43 2.87 7.86
C MET A 314 -0.66 2.84 6.35
N GLU A 315 0.41 2.95 5.58
CA GLU A 315 0.41 2.83 4.12
C GLU A 315 1.10 1.52 3.70
N MET A 316 0.41 0.66 2.96
CA MET A 316 1.01 -0.50 2.29
C MET A 316 1.62 -0.04 0.97
N LEU A 317 2.91 0.27 0.98
CA LEU A 317 3.56 0.98 -0.12
C LEU A 317 3.93 0.08 -1.30
N TYR A 318 4.45 -1.10 -1.01
CA TYR A 318 4.96 -2.03 -2.02
C TYR A 318 4.60 -3.45 -1.68
N ALA A 319 4.19 -4.21 -2.69
CA ALA A 319 3.92 -5.63 -2.57
C ALA A 319 4.43 -6.39 -3.81
N GLY A 320 4.92 -7.59 -3.59
CA GLY A 320 5.36 -8.49 -4.65
C GLY A 320 4.90 -9.92 -4.41
N MET A 321 4.81 -10.70 -5.49
CA MET A 321 4.42 -12.11 -5.45
C MET A 321 5.08 -12.90 -6.57
N ASP A 322 5.52 -14.10 -6.27
CA ASP A 322 5.87 -15.11 -7.25
C ASP A 322 4.59 -15.77 -7.77
N GLU A 323 4.29 -15.58 -9.05
CA GLU A 323 3.03 -16.03 -9.68
C GLU A 323 2.85 -17.55 -9.64
N ARG A 324 3.93 -18.32 -9.58
CA ARG A 324 3.89 -19.79 -9.45
C ARG A 324 3.12 -20.24 -8.21
N PHE A 325 3.12 -19.40 -7.16
CA PHE A 325 2.47 -19.66 -5.87
C PHE A 325 1.17 -18.88 -5.66
N LYS A 326 0.58 -18.27 -6.72
CA LYS A 326 -0.63 -17.47 -6.57
C LYS A 326 -1.81 -18.25 -5.97
N LYS A 327 -1.90 -19.55 -6.23
CA LYS A 327 -2.95 -20.43 -5.67
C LYS A 327 -2.84 -20.62 -4.15
N PHE A 328 -1.71 -20.24 -3.54
CA PHE A 328 -1.53 -20.26 -2.08
C PHE A 328 -2.19 -19.06 -1.41
N MET A 329 -2.56 -18.04 -2.20
CA MET A 329 -3.20 -16.80 -1.73
C MET A 329 -2.47 -16.12 -0.55
N PRO A 330 -1.12 -16.04 -0.55
CA PRO A 330 -0.34 -15.57 0.60
C PRO A 330 -0.64 -14.11 0.96
N GLN A 331 -1.07 -13.29 -0.02
CA GLN A 331 -1.37 -11.89 0.21
C GLN A 331 -2.46 -11.65 1.26
N TYR A 332 -3.48 -12.51 1.34
CA TYR A 332 -4.53 -12.37 2.35
C TYR A 332 -3.95 -12.41 3.77
N SER A 333 -3.08 -13.40 4.03
CA SER A 333 -2.41 -13.51 5.34
C SER A 333 -1.42 -12.37 5.59
N ILE A 334 -0.67 -11.94 4.56
CA ILE A 334 0.27 -10.80 4.65
C ILE A 334 -0.48 -9.53 5.01
N TYR A 335 -1.54 -9.18 4.28
CA TYR A 335 -2.26 -7.93 4.48
C TYR A 335 -2.95 -7.89 5.85
N VAL A 336 -3.61 -8.98 6.24
CA VAL A 336 -4.24 -9.06 7.56
C VAL A 336 -3.21 -8.93 8.68
N LYS A 337 -2.07 -9.61 8.59
CA LYS A 337 -1.02 -9.53 9.61
C LYS A 337 -0.39 -8.13 9.69
N GLN A 338 -0.22 -7.43 8.57
CA GLN A 338 0.24 -6.05 8.54
C GLN A 338 -0.78 -5.09 9.17
N MET A 339 -2.08 -5.26 8.88
CA MET A 339 -3.14 -4.45 9.48
C MET A 339 -3.21 -4.67 10.99
N ASN A 340 -3.13 -5.92 11.47
CA ASN A 340 -3.08 -6.21 12.90
C ASN A 340 -1.91 -5.50 13.58
N TRP A 341 -0.70 -5.62 13.01
CA TRP A 341 0.46 -4.91 13.54
C TRP A 341 0.21 -3.40 13.63
N ALA A 342 -0.38 -2.80 12.62
CA ALA A 342 -0.68 -1.37 12.62
C ALA A 342 -1.69 -0.99 13.71
N PHE A 343 -2.78 -1.76 13.84
CA PHE A 343 -3.84 -1.49 14.82
C PHE A 343 -3.35 -1.72 16.26
N GLU A 344 -2.57 -2.77 16.51
CA GLU A 344 -1.89 -3.03 17.79
C GLU A 344 -0.90 -1.91 18.17
N ASN A 345 -0.40 -1.16 17.17
CA ASN A 345 0.51 -0.03 17.36
C ASN A 345 -0.17 1.35 17.17
N GLY A 346 -1.48 1.42 17.39
CA GLY A 346 -2.23 2.66 17.51
C GLY A 346 -2.68 3.31 16.21
N CYS A 347 -2.57 2.61 15.06
CA CYS A 347 -3.16 3.12 13.83
C CYS A 347 -4.69 2.99 13.86
N HIS A 348 -5.38 4.01 13.36
CA HIS A 348 -6.84 4.02 13.26
C HIS A 348 -7.32 3.43 11.93
N TRP A 349 -6.49 3.47 10.90
CA TRP A 349 -6.79 2.92 9.59
C TRP A 349 -5.54 2.60 8.79
N CYS A 350 -5.72 1.71 7.82
CA CYS A 350 -4.68 1.25 6.91
C CYS A 350 -5.10 1.51 5.46
N ASN A 351 -4.20 2.06 4.65
CA ASN A 351 -4.36 2.18 3.22
C ASN A 351 -3.70 0.98 2.53
N MET A 352 -4.49 0.16 1.89
CA MET A 352 -4.02 -0.99 1.10
C MET A 352 -3.46 -0.58 -0.27
N GLY A 353 -3.40 0.73 -0.54
CA GLY A 353 -2.90 1.32 -1.78
C GLY A 353 -3.95 1.48 -2.87
N GLY A 354 -3.51 2.00 -4.02
CA GLY A 354 -4.36 2.32 -5.15
C GLY A 354 -5.09 1.12 -5.75
N VAL A 355 -6.26 1.41 -6.33
CA VAL A 355 -7.07 0.50 -7.14
C VAL A 355 -7.52 1.22 -8.41
N GLU A 356 -7.98 0.47 -9.42
CA GLU A 356 -8.59 1.05 -10.62
C GLU A 356 -9.97 1.64 -10.29
N GLY A 357 -10.27 2.81 -10.83
CA GLY A 357 -11.57 3.46 -10.61
C GLY A 357 -12.74 2.81 -11.33
N THR A 358 -12.51 1.82 -12.19
CA THR A 358 -13.55 0.97 -12.80
C THR A 358 -14.11 -0.05 -11.82
N LEU A 359 -13.33 -0.39 -10.77
CA LEU A 359 -13.67 -1.28 -9.65
C LEU A 359 -13.99 -2.73 -10.05
N ASP A 360 -13.67 -3.16 -11.25
CA ASP A 360 -13.99 -4.49 -11.79
C ASP A 360 -12.77 -5.40 -12.00
N ASP A 361 -11.56 -4.86 -11.82
CA ASP A 361 -10.30 -5.59 -11.98
C ASP A 361 -9.96 -6.51 -10.78
N GLY A 362 -8.99 -7.40 -11.01
CA GLY A 362 -8.60 -8.38 -9.99
C GLY A 362 -7.93 -7.77 -8.75
N LEU A 363 -7.26 -6.61 -8.86
CA LEU A 363 -6.64 -5.94 -7.73
C LEU A 363 -7.70 -5.30 -6.81
N THR A 364 -8.70 -4.65 -7.40
CA THR A 364 -9.82 -4.07 -6.67
C THR A 364 -10.64 -5.13 -5.93
N LYS A 365 -10.90 -6.28 -6.60
CA LYS A 365 -11.61 -7.41 -5.96
C LYS A 365 -10.82 -8.09 -4.84
N PHE A 366 -9.50 -8.00 -4.88
CA PHE A 366 -8.64 -8.53 -3.82
C PHE A 366 -8.64 -7.61 -2.60
N LYS A 367 -8.54 -6.30 -2.78
CA LYS A 367 -8.47 -5.29 -1.73
C LYS A 367 -9.84 -4.92 -1.19
#